data_d61b3b69476cbaf3bd52ed1b5cb0323a
#
_entry.id   d61b3b69476cbaf3bd52ed1b5cb0323a
#
_cell.length_a   1.000
_cell.length_b   1.000
_cell.length_c   1.000
_cell.angle_alpha   90.00
_cell.angle_beta   90.00
_cell.angle_gamma   90.00
#
_symmetry.space_group_name_H-M   'P 1'
#
loop_
_entity.id
_entity.type
_entity.pdbx_description
1 polymer ?
#
loop_
_entity_poly.entity_id
_entity_poly.type
_entity_poly.pdbx_seq_one_letter_code
_entity_poly.pdbx_strand_id
1 'polypeptide(L)'
;MKKQSNAPQIRFQNFEDEWVNQRLGKTVEVIMGQSPDGKNYTDNPNDYILVQGNADMQNGRVVPRVWTTQITKLAEKGDLILSVRAPVGDIGTTDYPIVLGRGVAAIRGNDFLFYLLSRMKQTNYWAKFSTGSTFESINSNDIKSAEICLPSQDEEAAIGSLFRTLDDLLSSYKDNLTNYQSLKATMLSNMFPKVGQTVPEIRLDGFEGEWEKVKLKDVTESIEYGLNASAKEFDGENKYIRITDIDDVSRKFKEDSLTSPDINVSECDTYLLCEKDILFARTGASVGKTYLYDKKDGKVYFAGFLIRARIKDKFDSKFIFQNTLTDRFTQYVKVTSQRSGQPGVNGKEYGEYELYLPKYEEQQAIGTYFSNLDNLINSYQEKISQLEILKKKLLQDMFI
;
A
#
# COMPACT_ATOMS: atom_id res chain seq x y z
N MET A 1 38.51 -9.95 25.23
CA MET A 1 37.10 -9.58 25.01
C MET A 1 37.07 -8.14 24.50
N LYS A 2 36.65 -7.87 23.27
CA LYS A 2 36.45 -6.49 22.80
C LYS A 2 35.31 -5.90 23.64
N LYS A 3 35.54 -4.77 24.33
CA LYS A 3 34.48 -3.98 24.97
C LYS A 3 33.41 -3.71 23.89
N GLN A 4 32.20 -4.18 24.09
CA GLN A 4 31.08 -3.86 23.22
C GLN A 4 30.86 -2.36 23.38
N SER A 5 30.99 -1.59 22.33
CA SER A 5 30.82 -0.15 22.36
C SER A 5 29.31 0.13 22.63
N ASN A 6 29.05 0.96 23.65
CA ASN A 6 27.69 1.44 23.93
C ASN A 6 27.34 2.60 22.99
N ALA A 7 27.47 2.38 21.69
CA ALA A 7 27.13 3.33 20.64
C ALA A 7 26.42 2.61 19.48
N PRO A 8 25.42 3.23 18.85
CA PRO A 8 24.70 2.65 17.71
C PRO A 8 25.60 2.55 16.47
N GLN A 9 25.20 1.72 15.48
CA GLN A 9 25.95 1.55 14.23
C GLN A 9 25.89 2.82 13.35
N ILE A 10 24.74 3.49 13.34
CA ILE A 10 24.53 4.76 12.66
C ILE A 10 24.24 5.83 13.71
N ARG A 11 24.92 6.96 13.60
CA ARG A 11 24.82 8.07 14.56
C ARG A 11 25.03 9.40 13.85
N PHE A 12 24.49 10.48 14.37
CA PHE A 12 24.81 11.83 13.93
C PHE A 12 26.27 12.19 14.27
N GLN A 13 26.97 12.84 13.35
CA GLN A 13 28.41 13.08 13.47
C GLN A 13 28.84 13.97 14.65
N ASN A 14 27.91 14.77 15.18
CA ASN A 14 28.16 15.69 16.29
C ASN A 14 27.98 15.09 17.69
N PHE A 15 27.67 13.77 17.80
CA PHE A 15 27.53 13.09 19.08
C PHE A 15 28.57 11.98 19.19
N GLU A 16 29.38 12.02 20.25
CA GLU A 16 30.49 11.07 20.48
C GLU A 16 30.40 10.32 21.81
N ASP A 17 29.62 10.82 22.78
CA ASP A 17 29.51 10.27 24.13
C ASP A 17 28.90 8.85 24.10
N GLU A 18 29.40 7.95 24.96
CA GLU A 18 28.83 6.61 25.14
C GLU A 18 27.39 6.72 25.72
N TRP A 19 26.49 5.88 25.22
CA TRP A 19 25.15 5.78 25.75
C TRP A 19 25.17 5.10 27.13
N VAL A 20 24.27 5.51 28.01
CA VAL A 20 24.20 5.05 29.39
C VAL A 20 23.11 4.00 29.58
N ASN A 21 23.46 2.82 30.07
CA ASN A 21 22.52 1.78 30.43
C ASN A 21 21.73 2.17 31.68
N GLN A 22 20.39 2.18 31.58
CA GLN A 22 19.50 2.51 32.68
C GLN A 22 18.25 1.61 32.66
N ARG A 23 17.54 1.58 33.78
CA ARG A 23 16.20 0.97 33.85
C ARG A 23 15.15 2.01 33.47
N LEU A 24 14.19 1.64 32.63
CA LEU A 24 13.13 2.53 32.14
C LEU A 24 12.41 3.26 33.30
N GLY A 25 12.06 2.56 34.38
CA GLY A 25 11.38 3.17 35.53
C GLY A 25 12.23 4.15 36.36
N LYS A 26 13.52 4.34 36.07
CA LYS A 26 14.34 5.40 36.64
C LYS A 26 14.36 6.69 35.81
N THR A 27 13.94 6.59 34.56
CA THR A 27 14.00 7.70 33.58
C THR A 27 12.61 8.30 33.33
N VAL A 28 11.57 7.49 33.45
CA VAL A 28 10.19 7.92 33.13
C VAL A 28 9.18 7.44 34.17
N GLU A 29 8.07 8.17 34.29
CA GLU A 29 6.92 7.75 35.03
C GLU A 29 6.10 6.72 34.23
N VAL A 30 5.71 5.63 34.90
CA VAL A 30 4.88 4.57 34.33
C VAL A 30 3.57 4.48 35.11
N ILE A 31 2.44 4.70 34.46
CA ILE A 31 1.10 4.69 35.00
C ILE A 31 0.34 3.48 34.44
N MET A 32 0.11 2.45 35.26
CA MET A 32 -0.68 1.30 34.82
C MET A 32 -2.17 1.65 34.77
N GLY A 33 -2.83 1.22 33.72
CA GLY A 33 -4.24 1.45 33.54
C GLY A 33 -5.12 0.59 34.45
N GLN A 34 -6.31 1.12 34.76
CA GLN A 34 -7.35 0.48 35.56
C GLN A 34 -8.69 0.70 34.86
N SER A 35 -9.34 -0.39 34.44
CA SER A 35 -10.62 -0.28 33.75
C SER A 35 -11.68 0.33 34.69
N PRO A 36 -12.48 1.28 34.17
CA PRO A 36 -13.71 1.70 34.83
C PRO A 36 -14.69 0.54 35.02
N ASP A 37 -15.70 0.71 35.85
CA ASP A 37 -16.85 -0.21 35.95
C ASP A 37 -17.60 -0.21 34.61
N GLY A 38 -17.97 -1.39 34.10
CA GLY A 38 -18.62 -1.56 32.80
C GLY A 38 -19.92 -0.74 32.63
N LYS A 39 -20.64 -0.47 33.70
CA LYS A 39 -21.85 0.39 33.69
C LYS A 39 -21.57 1.86 33.33
N ASN A 40 -20.31 2.30 33.44
CA ASN A 40 -19.87 3.65 33.14
C ASN A 40 -19.31 3.81 31.70
N TYR A 41 -19.37 2.75 30.88
CA TYR A 41 -18.99 2.84 29.47
C TYR A 41 -20.11 3.53 28.70
N THR A 42 -19.73 4.34 27.71
CA THR A 42 -20.66 5.15 26.95
C THR A 42 -20.16 5.29 25.49
N ASP A 43 -21.08 5.56 24.58
CA ASP A 43 -20.77 5.90 23.19
C ASP A 43 -20.80 7.42 22.95
N ASN A 44 -20.99 8.22 24.02
CA ASN A 44 -21.05 9.67 23.93
C ASN A 44 -19.62 10.26 23.76
N PRO A 45 -19.30 10.89 22.63
CA PRO A 45 -17.97 11.43 22.37
C PRO A 45 -17.59 12.65 23.23
N ASN A 46 -18.52 13.18 24.02
CA ASN A 46 -18.24 14.27 24.96
C ASN A 46 -17.76 13.77 26.35
N ASP A 47 -17.83 12.44 26.57
CA ASP A 47 -17.29 11.83 27.79
C ASP A 47 -15.77 11.58 27.64
N TYR A 48 -15.15 11.04 28.70
CA TYR A 48 -13.70 10.76 28.66
C TYR A 48 -13.38 9.61 27.73
N ILE A 49 -12.41 9.80 26.83
CA ILE A 49 -11.91 8.74 25.94
C ILE A 49 -11.31 7.62 26.80
N LEU A 50 -11.76 6.39 26.59
CA LEU A 50 -11.25 5.19 27.26
C LEU A 50 -10.40 4.36 26.29
N VAL A 51 -9.13 4.14 26.64
CA VAL A 51 -8.21 3.28 25.90
C VAL A 51 -8.02 1.98 26.67
N GLN A 52 -8.40 0.85 26.08
CA GLN A 52 -8.41 -0.45 26.75
C GLN A 52 -7.29 -1.39 26.29
N GLY A 53 -6.77 -1.17 25.10
CA GLY A 53 -5.76 -2.04 24.50
C GLY A 53 -5.32 -1.56 23.13
N ASN A 54 -4.59 -2.42 22.43
CA ASN A 54 -4.03 -2.17 21.11
C ASN A 54 -5.11 -1.84 20.04
N ALA A 55 -6.33 -2.38 20.17
CA ALA A 55 -7.40 -2.07 19.23
C ALA A 55 -7.81 -0.57 19.20
N ASP A 56 -7.44 0.18 20.24
CA ASP A 56 -7.69 1.62 20.34
C ASP A 56 -6.49 2.45 19.88
N MET A 57 -5.50 1.79 19.26
CA MET A 57 -4.30 2.42 18.68
C MET A 57 -4.17 2.06 17.21
N GLN A 58 -3.94 3.03 16.36
CA GLN A 58 -3.72 2.84 14.92
C GLN A 58 -2.57 3.76 14.46
N ASN A 59 -1.65 3.21 13.67
CA ASN A 59 -0.51 3.94 13.12
C ASN A 59 0.30 4.72 14.17
N GLY A 60 0.49 4.12 15.37
CA GLY A 60 1.20 4.76 16.47
C GLY A 60 0.45 5.90 17.17
N ARG A 61 -0.85 6.01 16.98
CA ARG A 61 -1.73 7.02 17.60
C ARG A 61 -2.93 6.37 18.27
N VAL A 62 -3.41 6.98 19.36
CA VAL A 62 -4.69 6.63 19.96
C VAL A 62 -5.82 7.09 19.05
N VAL A 63 -6.75 6.18 18.75
CA VAL A 63 -7.97 6.46 17.99
C VAL A 63 -9.17 6.23 18.91
N PRO A 64 -9.94 7.28 19.27
CA PRO A 64 -11.10 7.17 20.16
C PRO A 64 -12.17 6.24 19.58
N ARG A 65 -12.59 5.25 20.38
CA ARG A 65 -13.62 4.27 20.00
C ARG A 65 -14.65 4.01 21.08
N VAL A 66 -14.25 4.20 22.34
CA VAL A 66 -15.08 3.97 23.52
C VAL A 66 -14.83 5.12 24.50
N TRP A 67 -15.87 5.51 25.22
CA TRP A 67 -15.79 6.57 26.20
C TRP A 67 -16.26 6.06 27.55
N THR A 68 -16.03 6.86 28.60
CA THR A 68 -16.45 6.54 29.97
C THR A 68 -16.79 7.80 30.76
N THR A 69 -17.80 7.69 31.65
CA THR A 69 -18.13 8.73 32.62
C THR A 69 -17.27 8.65 33.89
N GLN A 70 -16.48 7.57 34.05
CA GLN A 70 -15.67 7.33 35.27
C GLN A 70 -14.19 7.49 34.98
N ILE A 71 -13.55 8.43 35.65
CA ILE A 71 -12.10 8.59 35.64
C ILE A 71 -11.48 7.60 36.64
N THR A 72 -10.56 6.77 36.19
CA THR A 72 -9.76 5.85 37.01
C THR A 72 -8.28 6.26 37.01
N LYS A 73 -7.56 5.99 35.94
CA LYS A 73 -6.17 6.39 35.69
C LYS A 73 -6.13 7.21 34.44
N LEU A 74 -5.46 8.35 34.46
CA LEU A 74 -5.35 9.27 33.36
C LEU A 74 -3.98 9.22 32.74
N ALA A 75 -3.94 9.37 31.40
CA ALA A 75 -2.78 9.82 30.66
C ALA A 75 -3.07 11.20 30.07
N GLU A 76 -2.03 12.00 29.94
CA GLU A 76 -2.09 13.35 29.39
C GLU A 76 -1.78 13.33 27.89
N LYS A 77 -2.14 14.41 27.21
CA LYS A 77 -1.73 14.59 25.79
C LYS A 77 -0.21 14.52 25.68
N GLY A 78 0.27 13.71 24.76
CA GLY A 78 1.70 13.48 24.51
C GLY A 78 2.27 12.26 25.21
N ASP A 79 1.54 11.68 26.19
CA ASP A 79 1.98 10.43 26.82
C ASP A 79 2.04 9.29 25.81
N LEU A 80 3.01 8.39 25.99
CA LEU A 80 3.16 7.17 25.24
C LEU A 80 2.26 6.09 25.87
N ILE A 81 1.48 5.39 25.04
CA ILE A 81 0.55 4.36 25.48
C ILE A 81 1.07 3.00 25.04
N LEU A 82 1.47 2.18 26.00
CA LEU A 82 2.01 0.85 25.79
C LEU A 82 0.93 -0.21 26.05
N SER A 83 0.69 -1.11 25.09
CA SER A 83 -0.14 -2.30 25.29
C SER A 83 0.56 -3.28 26.23
N VAL A 84 -0.10 -3.65 27.34
CA VAL A 84 0.42 -4.56 28.37
C VAL A 84 -0.22 -5.94 28.36
N ARG A 85 -1.17 -6.17 27.45
CA ARG A 85 -1.83 -7.47 27.20
C ARG A 85 -1.74 -7.80 25.71
N ALA A 86 -1.97 -9.07 25.37
CA ALA A 86 -1.83 -9.59 24.01
C ALA A 86 -2.58 -8.77 22.94
N PRO A 87 -1.89 -8.27 21.90
CA PRO A 87 -0.45 -8.31 21.72
C PRO A 87 0.31 -7.29 22.59
N VAL A 88 1.33 -7.78 23.31
CA VAL A 88 2.14 -6.95 24.22
C VAL A 88 3.14 -6.11 23.45
N GLY A 89 3.36 -4.86 23.90
CA GLY A 89 4.44 -3.99 23.40
C GLY A 89 4.04 -3.08 22.25
N ASP A 90 2.77 -3.09 21.80
CA ASP A 90 2.30 -2.06 20.88
C ASP A 90 2.35 -0.70 21.55
N ILE A 91 2.83 0.30 20.84
CA ILE A 91 3.04 1.65 21.33
C ILE A 91 2.28 2.66 20.48
N GLY A 92 1.65 3.63 21.12
CA GLY A 92 1.00 4.78 20.50
C GLY A 92 1.23 6.04 21.32
N THR A 93 0.97 7.19 20.71
CA THR A 93 0.94 8.50 21.39
C THR A 93 -0.51 8.98 21.46
N THR A 94 -0.90 9.63 22.56
CA THR A 94 -2.23 10.22 22.65
C THR A 94 -2.22 11.72 22.36
N ASP A 95 -3.16 12.16 21.53
CA ASP A 95 -3.41 13.58 21.27
C ASP A 95 -4.43 14.21 22.25
N TYR A 96 -4.96 13.40 23.15
CA TYR A 96 -6.04 13.74 24.07
C TYR A 96 -5.70 13.29 25.49
N PRO A 97 -6.26 13.93 26.54
CA PRO A 97 -6.35 13.31 27.84
C PRO A 97 -7.25 12.06 27.75
N ILE A 98 -6.78 10.92 28.26
CA ILE A 98 -7.48 9.64 28.15
C ILE A 98 -7.54 8.91 29.50
N VAL A 99 -8.57 8.11 29.68
CA VAL A 99 -8.68 7.13 30.78
C VAL A 99 -8.05 5.82 30.31
N LEU A 100 -7.15 5.28 31.15
CA LEU A 100 -6.41 4.06 30.86
C LEU A 100 -7.15 2.82 31.39
N GLY A 101 -7.53 1.91 30.49
CA GLY A 101 -8.03 0.58 30.81
C GLY A 101 -6.92 -0.40 31.20
N ARG A 102 -7.28 -1.59 31.71
CA ARG A 102 -6.32 -2.61 32.20
C ARG A 102 -5.36 -3.19 31.16
N GLY A 103 -5.62 -2.95 29.87
CA GLY A 103 -4.79 -3.49 28.77
C GLY A 103 -3.64 -2.57 28.36
N VAL A 104 -3.53 -1.39 28.98
CA VAL A 104 -2.52 -0.39 28.60
C VAL A 104 -1.85 0.24 29.81
N ALA A 105 -0.67 0.81 29.60
CA ALA A 105 0.03 1.68 30.53
C ALA A 105 0.44 2.97 29.82
N ALA A 106 0.41 4.10 30.52
CA ALA A 106 1.01 5.34 30.04
C ALA A 106 2.46 5.44 30.50
N ILE A 107 3.31 5.97 29.62
CA ILE A 107 4.72 6.25 29.86
C ILE A 107 4.95 7.73 29.50
N ARG A 108 5.36 8.55 30.47
CA ARG A 108 5.74 9.93 30.21
C ARG A 108 7.10 9.99 29.58
N GLY A 109 7.15 10.05 28.26
CA GLY A 109 8.37 9.98 27.48
C GLY A 109 8.33 10.88 26.23
N ASN A 110 9.50 10.98 25.59
CA ASN A 110 9.68 11.75 24.37
C ASN A 110 9.61 10.86 23.12
N ASP A 111 9.76 11.47 21.96
CA ASP A 111 9.76 10.76 20.67
C ASP A 111 10.85 9.69 20.58
N PHE A 112 12.03 9.93 21.13
CA PHE A 112 13.10 8.91 21.19
C PHE A 112 12.61 7.64 21.89
N LEU A 113 12.00 7.76 23.04
CA LEU A 113 11.46 6.62 23.80
C LEU A 113 10.32 5.92 23.06
N PHE A 114 9.50 6.67 22.32
CA PHE A 114 8.49 6.06 21.44
C PHE A 114 9.13 5.10 20.42
N TYR A 115 10.20 5.53 19.75
CA TYR A 115 10.88 4.69 18.75
C TYR A 115 11.71 3.58 19.38
N LEU A 116 12.34 3.83 20.52
CA LEU A 116 13.03 2.80 21.30
C LEU A 116 12.06 1.67 21.71
N LEU A 117 10.89 2.01 22.26
CA LEU A 117 9.87 1.03 22.65
C LEU A 117 9.28 0.31 21.42
N SER A 118 9.11 1.02 20.30
CA SER A 118 8.71 0.41 19.02
C SER A 118 9.73 -0.64 18.55
N ARG A 119 11.03 -0.33 18.65
CA ARG A 119 12.11 -1.28 18.34
C ARG A 119 12.10 -2.47 19.30
N MET A 120 11.92 -2.23 20.60
CA MET A 120 11.82 -3.32 21.60
C MET A 120 10.70 -4.30 21.24
N LYS A 121 9.55 -3.82 20.74
CA LYS A 121 8.51 -4.70 20.21
C LYS A 121 8.98 -5.47 18.98
N GLN A 122 9.60 -4.81 17.99
CA GLN A 122 10.08 -5.47 16.76
C GLN A 122 11.12 -6.56 17.04
N THR A 123 11.94 -6.38 18.07
CA THR A 123 12.94 -7.36 18.51
C THR A 123 12.39 -8.40 19.49
N ASN A 124 11.07 -8.39 19.70
CA ASN A 124 10.38 -9.31 20.61
C ASN A 124 10.89 -9.26 22.06
N TYR A 125 11.38 -8.08 22.50
CA TYR A 125 11.99 -7.89 23.82
C TYR A 125 11.06 -8.30 24.97
N TRP A 126 9.75 -8.03 24.84
CA TRP A 126 8.75 -8.26 25.87
C TRP A 126 8.42 -9.74 26.09
N ALA A 127 8.74 -10.62 25.13
CA ALA A 127 8.46 -12.06 25.25
C ALA A 127 9.12 -12.72 26.46
N LYS A 128 10.29 -12.20 26.88
CA LYS A 128 11.01 -12.73 28.05
C LYS A 128 10.25 -12.55 29.38
N PHE A 129 9.28 -11.64 29.43
CA PHE A 129 8.44 -11.38 30.61
C PHE A 129 7.12 -12.15 30.57
N SER A 130 6.71 -12.69 29.42
CA SER A 130 5.43 -13.36 29.20
C SER A 130 5.51 -14.88 29.44
N THR A 131 6.41 -15.37 30.31
CA THR A 131 6.64 -16.79 30.50
C THR A 131 5.52 -17.48 31.28
N GLY A 132 4.85 -18.44 30.63
CA GLY A 132 4.04 -19.47 31.31
C GLY A 132 2.54 -19.21 31.43
N SER A 133 1.96 -18.15 30.85
CA SER A 133 0.51 -17.92 30.82
C SER A 133 -0.09 -18.17 29.43
N THR A 134 -1.33 -18.65 29.40
CA THR A 134 -2.13 -18.78 28.17
C THR A 134 -2.34 -17.45 27.45
N PHE A 135 -2.14 -16.32 28.17
CA PHE A 135 -2.26 -14.97 27.66
C PHE A 135 -1.01 -14.17 27.99
N GLU A 136 -0.37 -13.60 26.98
CA GLU A 136 0.76 -12.70 27.15
C GLU A 136 0.32 -11.44 27.92
N SER A 137 1.07 -11.10 28.96
CA SER A 137 0.87 -9.85 29.72
C SER A 137 2.15 -9.46 30.45
N ILE A 138 2.37 -8.15 30.57
CA ILE A 138 3.46 -7.56 31.38
C ILE A 138 2.88 -6.65 32.45
N ASN A 139 3.59 -6.58 33.58
CA ASN A 139 3.19 -5.75 34.73
C ASN A 139 4.08 -4.52 34.88
N SER A 140 3.75 -3.66 35.87
CA SER A 140 4.51 -2.44 36.14
C SER A 140 6.01 -2.68 36.41
N ASN A 141 6.34 -3.77 37.13
CA ASN A 141 7.74 -4.08 37.44
C ASN A 141 8.50 -4.53 36.19
N ASP A 142 7.85 -5.29 35.31
CA ASP A 142 8.43 -5.71 34.05
C ASP A 142 8.79 -4.49 33.19
N ILE A 143 7.87 -3.51 33.07
CA ILE A 143 8.10 -2.28 32.33
C ILE A 143 9.23 -1.46 32.99
N LYS A 144 9.14 -1.22 34.30
CA LYS A 144 10.11 -0.40 35.05
C LYS A 144 11.51 -1.01 35.09
N SER A 145 11.61 -2.34 35.05
CA SER A 145 12.89 -3.06 35.07
C SER A 145 13.51 -3.21 33.69
N ALA A 146 12.79 -2.83 32.63
CA ALA A 146 13.31 -2.91 31.27
C ALA A 146 14.61 -2.10 31.16
N GLU A 147 15.68 -2.78 30.71
CA GLU A 147 16.97 -2.16 30.48
C GLU A 147 16.97 -1.45 29.14
N ILE A 148 17.31 -0.18 29.16
CA ILE A 148 17.39 0.70 27.99
C ILE A 148 18.74 1.40 27.99
N CYS A 149 19.21 1.76 26.79
CA CYS A 149 20.42 2.52 26.60
C CYS A 149 20.05 3.90 26.08
N LEU A 150 20.48 4.95 26.79
CA LEU A 150 20.08 6.33 26.52
C LEU A 150 21.30 7.18 26.14
N PRO A 151 21.20 7.99 25.06
CA PRO A 151 22.18 9.03 24.74
C PRO A 151 22.00 10.29 25.61
N SER A 152 22.67 11.37 25.24
CA SER A 152 22.38 12.71 25.78
C SER A 152 20.96 13.17 25.35
N GLN A 153 20.38 14.09 26.14
CA GLN A 153 19.05 14.64 25.81
C GLN A 153 19.00 15.31 24.41
N ASP A 154 20.07 15.97 24.01
CA ASP A 154 20.14 16.60 22.68
C ASP A 154 20.15 15.54 21.57
N GLU A 155 20.82 14.42 21.76
CA GLU A 155 20.81 13.31 20.81
C GLU A 155 19.46 12.58 20.79
N GLU A 156 18.83 12.38 21.96
CA GLU A 156 17.44 11.87 22.03
C GLU A 156 16.49 12.73 21.19
N ALA A 157 16.58 14.06 21.37
CA ALA A 157 15.76 15.01 20.63
C ALA A 157 16.04 14.94 19.11
N ALA A 158 17.31 14.84 18.70
CA ALA A 158 17.70 14.73 17.30
C ALA A 158 17.18 13.44 16.65
N ILE A 159 17.35 12.29 17.33
CA ILE A 159 16.87 10.98 16.85
C ILE A 159 15.34 10.96 16.80
N GLY A 160 14.68 11.39 17.87
CA GLY A 160 13.22 11.48 17.93
C GLY A 160 12.64 12.33 16.80
N SER A 161 13.23 13.51 16.56
CA SER A 161 12.82 14.42 15.48
C SER A 161 13.00 13.80 14.08
N LEU A 162 14.11 13.09 13.85
CA LEU A 162 14.35 12.38 12.58
C LEU A 162 13.22 11.39 12.28
N PHE A 163 12.92 10.52 13.23
CA PHE A 163 11.90 9.50 13.04
C PHE A 163 10.49 10.10 12.95
N ARG A 164 10.19 11.16 13.71
CA ARG A 164 8.93 11.90 13.60
C ARG A 164 8.77 12.46 12.20
N THR A 165 9.81 13.12 11.66
CA THR A 165 9.81 13.66 10.31
C THR A 165 9.58 12.58 9.25
N LEU A 166 10.20 11.40 9.43
CA LEU A 166 9.97 10.25 8.53
C LEU A 166 8.51 9.77 8.59
N ASP A 167 7.90 9.72 9.77
CA ASP A 167 6.50 9.30 9.92
C ASP A 167 5.53 10.32 9.33
N ASP A 168 5.76 11.60 9.53
CA ASP A 168 4.94 12.68 8.96
C ASP A 168 5.04 12.66 7.42
N LEU A 169 6.24 12.43 6.88
CA LEU A 169 6.47 12.31 5.45
C LEU A 169 5.77 11.08 4.86
N LEU A 170 5.89 9.91 5.53
CA LEU A 170 5.19 8.70 5.13
C LEU A 170 3.67 8.87 5.14
N SER A 171 3.12 9.51 6.17
CA SER A 171 1.69 9.82 6.24
C SER A 171 1.26 10.70 5.07
N SER A 172 1.97 11.80 4.82
CA SER A 172 1.70 12.72 3.71
C SER A 172 1.73 12.02 2.34
N TYR A 173 2.72 11.13 2.11
CA TYR A 173 2.77 10.38 0.86
C TYR A 173 1.62 9.37 0.72
N LYS A 174 1.20 8.70 1.80
CA LYS A 174 0.05 7.78 1.80
C LYS A 174 -1.26 8.50 1.53
N ASP A 175 -1.45 9.68 2.13
CA ASP A 175 -2.63 10.52 1.89
C ASP A 175 -2.69 11.00 0.44
N ASN A 176 -1.57 11.47 -0.10
CA ASN A 176 -1.48 11.89 -1.50
C ASN A 176 -1.74 10.71 -2.45
N LEU A 177 -1.18 9.51 -2.17
CA LEU A 177 -1.45 8.31 -2.96
C LEU A 177 -2.95 8.00 -3.00
N THR A 178 -3.62 8.03 -1.85
CA THR A 178 -5.07 7.80 -1.74
C THR A 178 -5.86 8.84 -2.53
N ASN A 179 -5.48 10.11 -2.44
CA ASN A 179 -6.12 11.20 -3.17
C ASN A 179 -5.97 11.03 -4.69
N TYR A 180 -4.78 10.68 -5.19
CA TYR A 180 -4.56 10.46 -6.62
C TYR A 180 -5.27 9.21 -7.15
N GLN A 181 -5.34 8.14 -6.35
CA GLN A 181 -6.13 6.95 -6.70
C GLN A 181 -7.63 7.28 -6.79
N SER A 182 -8.15 8.03 -5.83
CA SER A 182 -9.54 8.50 -5.83
C SER A 182 -9.83 9.44 -7.01
N LEU A 183 -8.91 10.35 -7.30
CA LEU A 183 -8.99 11.23 -8.48
C LEU A 183 -9.05 10.39 -9.76
N LYS A 184 -8.16 9.41 -9.93
CA LYS A 184 -8.16 8.54 -11.11
C LYS A 184 -9.48 7.80 -11.27
N ALA A 185 -10.02 7.22 -10.19
CA ALA A 185 -11.30 6.52 -10.23
C ALA A 185 -12.45 7.46 -10.64
N THR A 186 -12.49 8.67 -10.07
CA THR A 186 -13.49 9.70 -10.41
C THR A 186 -13.38 10.12 -11.88
N MET A 187 -12.16 10.35 -12.37
CA MET A 187 -11.96 10.75 -13.77
C MET A 187 -12.27 9.62 -14.74
N LEU A 188 -11.93 8.36 -14.43
CA LEU A 188 -12.34 7.19 -15.24
C LEU A 188 -13.87 7.08 -15.34
N SER A 189 -14.60 7.37 -14.26
CA SER A 189 -16.07 7.35 -14.26
C SER A 189 -16.70 8.48 -15.07
N ASN A 190 -16.07 9.66 -15.14
CA ASN A 190 -16.70 10.85 -15.68
C ASN A 190 -16.11 11.34 -17.01
N MET A 191 -14.88 10.94 -17.37
CA MET A 191 -14.23 11.29 -18.65
C MET A 191 -14.51 10.28 -19.76
N PHE A 192 -15.32 9.26 -19.51
CA PHE A 192 -15.84 8.34 -20.51
C PHE A 192 -17.36 8.36 -20.51
N PRO A 193 -18.04 8.26 -21.69
CA PRO A 193 -19.49 8.26 -21.76
C PRO A 193 -20.11 7.10 -20.98
N LYS A 194 -21.09 7.39 -20.15
CA LYS A 194 -21.89 6.40 -19.43
C LYS A 194 -22.89 5.70 -20.37
N VAL A 195 -23.55 4.66 -19.88
CA VAL A 195 -24.57 3.95 -20.66
C VAL A 195 -25.67 4.92 -21.08
N GLY A 196 -25.96 4.98 -22.39
CA GLY A 196 -26.92 5.89 -22.97
C GLY A 196 -26.40 7.30 -23.31
N GLN A 197 -25.11 7.58 -23.05
CA GLN A 197 -24.49 8.85 -23.42
C GLN A 197 -23.52 8.66 -24.58
N THR A 198 -23.31 9.70 -25.37
CA THR A 198 -22.33 9.79 -26.48
C THR A 198 -21.18 10.74 -26.16
N VAL A 199 -21.28 11.49 -25.04
CA VAL A 199 -20.25 12.41 -24.54
C VAL A 199 -20.03 12.19 -23.06
N PRO A 200 -18.80 12.42 -22.54
CA PRO A 200 -18.50 12.29 -21.12
C PRO A 200 -19.06 13.46 -20.31
N GLU A 201 -19.22 13.27 -18.99
CA GLU A 201 -19.63 14.35 -18.06
C GLU A 201 -18.51 15.37 -17.80
N ILE A 202 -17.27 14.91 -17.76
CA ILE A 202 -16.08 15.76 -17.67
C ILE A 202 -15.29 15.62 -18.96
N ARG A 203 -14.95 16.75 -19.58
CA ARG A 203 -14.17 16.79 -20.81
C ARG A 203 -13.02 17.77 -20.68
N LEU A 204 -11.92 17.49 -21.34
CA LEU A 204 -10.81 18.43 -21.39
C LEU A 204 -11.18 19.67 -22.21
N ASP A 205 -10.67 20.83 -21.80
CA ASP A 205 -10.95 22.08 -22.49
C ASP A 205 -10.51 22.05 -23.95
N GLY A 206 -11.32 22.67 -24.83
CA GLY A 206 -11.03 22.79 -26.26
C GLY A 206 -11.55 21.63 -27.11
N PHE A 207 -12.19 20.61 -26.53
CA PHE A 207 -12.79 19.52 -27.27
C PHE A 207 -14.32 19.57 -27.24
N GLU A 208 -14.94 19.38 -28.41
CA GLU A 208 -16.38 19.45 -28.61
C GLU A 208 -16.88 18.34 -29.55
N GLY A 209 -18.22 18.16 -29.62
CA GLY A 209 -18.88 17.20 -30.48
C GLY A 209 -19.11 15.85 -29.82
N GLU A 210 -19.89 15.01 -30.49
CA GLU A 210 -20.22 13.67 -30.02
C GLU A 210 -19.08 12.68 -30.32
N TRP A 211 -18.94 11.66 -29.49
CA TRP A 211 -18.02 10.57 -29.71
C TRP A 211 -18.67 9.49 -30.58
N GLU A 212 -17.92 8.93 -31.50
CA GLU A 212 -18.37 7.86 -32.36
C GLU A 212 -18.39 6.51 -31.64
N LYS A 213 -19.49 5.79 -31.77
CA LYS A 213 -19.63 4.44 -31.22
C LYS A 213 -19.01 3.42 -32.17
N VAL A 214 -18.02 2.66 -31.69
CA VAL A 214 -17.30 1.64 -32.47
C VAL A 214 -17.12 0.36 -31.65
N LYS A 215 -16.72 -0.73 -32.30
CA LYS A 215 -16.33 -1.97 -31.61
C LYS A 215 -14.81 -2.07 -31.47
N LEU A 216 -14.33 -2.78 -30.44
CA LEU A 216 -12.89 -2.97 -30.23
C LEU A 216 -12.20 -3.55 -31.48
N LYS A 217 -12.84 -4.49 -32.18
CA LYS A 217 -12.31 -5.06 -33.45
C LYS A 217 -12.11 -4.01 -34.56
N ASP A 218 -12.86 -2.92 -34.55
CA ASP A 218 -12.78 -1.88 -35.58
C ASP A 218 -11.53 -1.00 -35.39
N VAL A 219 -11.03 -0.92 -34.14
CA VAL A 219 -9.84 -0.15 -33.77
C VAL A 219 -8.57 -0.99 -33.67
N THR A 220 -8.66 -2.32 -33.86
CA THR A 220 -7.54 -3.25 -33.79
C THR A 220 -7.13 -3.73 -35.18
N GLU A 221 -5.83 -3.96 -35.38
CA GLU A 221 -5.29 -4.66 -36.54
C GLU A 221 -5.55 -6.16 -36.45
N SER A 222 -5.29 -6.72 -35.25
CA SER A 222 -5.48 -8.14 -34.96
C SER A 222 -5.92 -8.36 -33.53
N ILE A 223 -6.60 -9.48 -33.30
CA ILE A 223 -6.94 -10.02 -31.98
C ILE A 223 -6.48 -11.48 -31.96
N GLU A 224 -5.42 -11.76 -31.20
CA GLU A 224 -4.69 -13.03 -31.27
C GLU A 224 -4.50 -13.65 -29.89
N TYR A 225 -4.46 -14.99 -29.84
CA TYR A 225 -4.19 -15.74 -28.63
C TYR A 225 -2.69 -15.87 -28.39
N GLY A 226 -2.31 -15.93 -27.11
CA GLY A 226 -0.91 -16.07 -26.72
C GLY A 226 -0.34 -17.47 -26.92
N LEU A 227 0.96 -17.55 -26.69
CA LEU A 227 1.77 -18.74 -26.83
C LEU A 227 1.33 -19.84 -25.84
N ASN A 228 1.06 -21.03 -26.33
CA ASN A 228 0.75 -22.19 -25.52
C ASN A 228 2.03 -22.94 -25.15
N ALA A 229 2.79 -22.40 -24.21
CA ALA A 229 4.00 -22.99 -23.67
C ALA A 229 3.99 -22.96 -22.15
N SER A 230 4.74 -23.87 -21.49
CA SER A 230 5.03 -23.77 -20.06
C SER A 230 5.98 -22.61 -19.79
N ALA A 231 6.00 -22.16 -18.55
CA ALA A 231 7.00 -21.21 -18.08
C ALA A 231 8.19 -21.95 -17.49
N LYS A 232 9.40 -21.44 -17.75
CA LYS A 232 10.65 -21.86 -17.11
C LYS A 232 11.30 -20.70 -16.37
N GLU A 233 12.39 -20.95 -15.68
CA GLU A 233 13.22 -19.93 -15.06
C GLU A 233 13.65 -18.86 -16.07
N PHE A 234 13.68 -17.61 -15.64
CA PHE A 234 14.02 -16.47 -16.51
C PHE A 234 15.45 -16.63 -17.07
N ASP A 235 15.57 -16.56 -18.37
CA ASP A 235 16.84 -16.75 -19.12
C ASP A 235 17.70 -15.48 -19.20
N GLY A 236 17.24 -14.37 -18.59
CA GLY A 236 17.94 -13.08 -18.61
C GLY A 236 17.55 -12.15 -19.76
N GLU A 237 16.76 -12.61 -20.74
CA GLU A 237 16.37 -11.81 -21.91
C GLU A 237 14.88 -11.91 -22.24
N ASN A 238 14.33 -13.11 -22.35
CA ASN A 238 13.01 -13.38 -22.90
C ASN A 238 11.98 -13.49 -21.78
N LYS A 239 11.30 -12.42 -21.47
CA LYS A 239 10.24 -12.39 -20.45
C LYS A 239 8.96 -13.07 -20.97
N TYR A 240 8.23 -13.77 -20.11
CA TYR A 240 6.97 -14.43 -20.43
C TYR A 240 5.86 -13.95 -19.51
N ILE A 241 4.93 -13.14 -20.02
CA ILE A 241 3.83 -12.58 -19.22
C ILE A 241 2.63 -13.54 -19.21
N ARG A 242 2.20 -13.89 -17.99
CA ARG A 242 1.00 -14.69 -17.71
C ARG A 242 -0.05 -13.82 -17.02
N ILE A 243 -1.27 -14.32 -16.85
CA ILE A 243 -2.36 -13.62 -16.15
C ILE A 243 -1.93 -13.19 -14.72
N THR A 244 -1.17 -14.03 -14.03
CA THR A 244 -0.69 -13.81 -12.66
C THR A 244 0.36 -12.71 -12.55
N ASP A 245 1.05 -12.45 -13.65
CA ASP A 245 2.17 -11.52 -13.72
C ASP A 245 1.69 -10.08 -14.02
N ILE A 246 0.39 -9.89 -14.27
CA ILE A 246 -0.23 -8.57 -14.37
C ILE A 246 -0.73 -8.16 -12.98
N ASP A 247 -0.26 -7.03 -12.48
CA ASP A 247 -0.69 -6.50 -11.19
C ASP A 247 -2.17 -6.11 -11.18
N ASP A 248 -2.87 -6.40 -10.10
CA ASP A 248 -4.32 -6.21 -10.02
C ASP A 248 -4.73 -4.74 -9.94
N VAL A 249 -3.87 -3.88 -9.39
CA VAL A 249 -4.16 -2.46 -9.16
C VAL A 249 -3.56 -1.59 -10.24
N SER A 250 -2.25 -1.68 -10.42
CA SER A 250 -1.49 -0.85 -11.38
C SER A 250 -1.65 -1.29 -12.83
N ARG A 251 -2.09 -2.53 -13.06
CA ARG A 251 -2.17 -3.17 -14.39
C ARG A 251 -0.81 -3.24 -15.11
N LYS A 252 0.28 -3.17 -14.37
CA LYS A 252 1.64 -3.31 -14.89
C LYS A 252 2.15 -4.74 -14.82
N PHE A 253 3.18 -5.03 -15.60
CA PHE A 253 3.91 -6.28 -15.51
C PHE A 253 4.72 -6.33 -14.21
N LYS A 254 4.56 -7.40 -13.44
CA LYS A 254 5.32 -7.65 -12.20
C LYS A 254 6.69 -8.22 -12.53
N GLU A 255 7.73 -7.63 -11.97
CA GLU A 255 9.12 -8.06 -12.19
C GLU A 255 9.68 -8.92 -11.05
N ASP A 256 8.88 -9.19 -9.99
CA ASP A 256 9.34 -9.91 -8.78
C ASP A 256 9.69 -11.39 -9.03
N SER A 257 9.09 -12.00 -10.05
CA SER A 257 9.26 -13.42 -10.38
C SER A 257 9.16 -13.66 -11.89
N LEU A 258 10.12 -13.08 -12.61
CA LEU A 258 10.19 -13.22 -14.07
C LEU A 258 10.35 -14.68 -14.48
N THR A 259 9.70 -15.04 -15.59
CA THR A 259 9.82 -16.34 -16.24
C THR A 259 10.08 -16.16 -17.72
N SER A 260 10.58 -17.21 -18.38
CA SER A 260 10.72 -17.30 -19.83
C SER A 260 9.80 -18.40 -20.36
N PRO A 261 9.37 -18.33 -21.64
CA PRO A 261 8.64 -19.43 -22.26
C PRO A 261 9.57 -20.64 -22.45
N ASP A 262 9.09 -21.84 -22.09
CA ASP A 262 9.83 -23.08 -22.22
C ASP A 262 9.69 -23.67 -23.64
N ILE A 263 10.23 -22.92 -24.61
CA ILE A 263 10.18 -23.24 -26.03
C ILE A 263 11.34 -22.53 -26.75
N ASN A 264 11.69 -22.98 -27.95
CA ASN A 264 12.60 -22.23 -28.81
C ASN A 264 11.90 -20.96 -29.31
N VAL A 265 12.34 -19.79 -28.82
CA VAL A 265 11.72 -18.50 -29.13
C VAL A 265 12.06 -17.96 -30.53
N SER A 266 13.03 -18.56 -31.26
CA SER A 266 13.43 -18.09 -32.58
C SER A 266 12.32 -18.20 -33.66
N GLU A 267 11.28 -18.98 -33.39
CA GLU A 267 10.11 -19.15 -34.26
C GLU A 267 8.84 -18.53 -33.66
N CYS A 268 8.97 -17.76 -32.58
CA CYS A 268 7.85 -17.24 -31.79
C CYS A 268 7.65 -15.73 -31.87
N ASP A 269 8.24 -15.08 -32.86
CA ASP A 269 8.19 -13.62 -33.05
C ASP A 269 6.76 -13.06 -33.12
N THR A 270 5.80 -13.86 -33.59
CA THR A 270 4.36 -13.50 -33.59
C THR A 270 3.77 -13.30 -32.21
N TYR A 271 4.39 -13.88 -31.15
CA TYR A 271 3.97 -13.75 -29.76
C TYR A 271 4.76 -12.69 -28.99
N LEU A 272 5.67 -11.99 -29.67
CA LEU A 272 6.40 -10.88 -29.08
C LEU A 272 5.51 -9.65 -29.04
N LEU A 273 5.45 -8.99 -27.87
CA LEU A 273 4.71 -7.75 -27.69
C LEU A 273 5.49 -6.57 -28.30
N CYS A 274 4.73 -5.63 -28.84
CA CYS A 274 5.25 -4.35 -29.29
C CYS A 274 4.35 -3.20 -28.82
N GLU A 275 4.78 -1.97 -29.07
CA GLU A 275 3.97 -0.79 -28.77
C GLU A 275 2.56 -0.92 -29.36
N LYS A 276 1.58 -0.42 -28.61
CA LYS A 276 0.14 -0.47 -28.90
C LYS A 276 -0.53 -1.84 -28.71
N ASP A 277 0.19 -2.85 -28.20
CA ASP A 277 -0.41 -4.12 -27.82
C ASP A 277 -1.09 -3.99 -26.45
N ILE A 278 -2.38 -4.35 -26.40
CA ILE A 278 -3.15 -4.48 -25.15
C ILE A 278 -3.46 -5.96 -24.95
N LEU A 279 -3.09 -6.49 -23.78
CA LEU A 279 -3.44 -7.86 -23.38
C LEU A 279 -4.72 -7.89 -22.58
N PHE A 280 -5.51 -8.94 -22.76
CA PHE A 280 -6.75 -9.23 -22.08
C PHE A 280 -6.70 -10.64 -21.47
N ALA A 281 -6.90 -10.76 -20.17
CA ALA A 281 -7.03 -12.06 -19.52
C ALA A 281 -8.37 -12.71 -19.91
N ARG A 282 -8.31 -13.96 -20.43
CA ARG A 282 -9.48 -14.60 -21.04
C ARG A 282 -10.25 -15.54 -20.12
N THR A 283 -9.70 -15.97 -18.98
CA THR A 283 -10.28 -17.02 -18.15
C THR A 283 -10.12 -16.79 -16.65
N GLY A 284 -10.98 -17.46 -15.87
CA GLY A 284 -10.89 -17.53 -14.41
C GLY A 284 -11.24 -16.26 -13.68
N ALA A 285 -10.77 -16.13 -12.43
CA ALA A 285 -11.03 -14.97 -11.57
C ALA A 285 -10.46 -13.66 -12.13
N SER A 286 -9.46 -13.76 -13.01
CA SER A 286 -8.78 -12.61 -13.62
C SER A 286 -9.38 -12.19 -14.96
N VAL A 287 -10.49 -12.82 -15.42
CA VAL A 287 -11.11 -12.46 -16.70
C VAL A 287 -11.40 -10.97 -16.77
N GLY A 288 -11.05 -10.33 -17.89
CA GLY A 288 -11.18 -8.88 -18.07
C GLY A 288 -10.02 -8.05 -17.52
N LYS A 289 -9.04 -8.65 -16.84
CA LYS A 289 -7.80 -7.95 -16.48
C LYS A 289 -7.04 -7.59 -17.77
N THR A 290 -6.58 -6.34 -17.87
CA THR A 290 -5.87 -5.83 -19.05
C THR A 290 -4.49 -5.31 -18.70
N TYR A 291 -3.60 -5.27 -19.69
CA TYR A 291 -2.25 -4.74 -19.61
C TYR A 291 -1.90 -4.07 -20.95
N LEU A 292 -1.37 -2.87 -20.90
CA LEU A 292 -0.81 -2.18 -22.08
C LEU A 292 0.70 -2.35 -22.05
N TYR A 293 1.27 -2.89 -23.13
CA TYR A 293 2.71 -3.09 -23.23
C TYR A 293 3.47 -1.76 -23.14
N ASP A 294 4.51 -1.73 -22.30
CA ASP A 294 5.47 -0.63 -22.19
C ASP A 294 6.86 -1.10 -22.68
N LYS A 295 7.52 -0.30 -23.52
CA LYS A 295 8.90 -0.59 -23.99
C LYS A 295 9.90 -0.85 -22.85
N LYS A 296 9.66 -0.28 -21.67
CA LYS A 296 10.50 -0.52 -20.47
C LYS A 296 10.50 -1.97 -20.04
N ASP A 297 9.41 -2.70 -20.29
CA ASP A 297 9.30 -4.11 -19.93
C ASP A 297 10.23 -4.99 -20.79
N GLY A 298 10.79 -4.46 -21.88
CA GLY A 298 11.76 -5.14 -22.73
C GLY A 298 11.12 -6.20 -23.62
N LYS A 299 11.81 -7.30 -23.86
CA LYS A 299 11.37 -8.38 -24.74
C LYS A 299 10.39 -9.30 -24.03
N VAL A 300 9.09 -9.16 -24.31
CA VAL A 300 8.00 -9.87 -23.60
C VAL A 300 7.19 -10.70 -24.59
N TYR A 301 7.09 -12.00 -24.30
CA TYR A 301 6.16 -12.94 -24.94
C TYR A 301 4.92 -13.13 -24.07
N PHE A 302 3.73 -13.32 -24.66
CA PHE A 302 2.49 -13.45 -23.88
C PHE A 302 1.90 -14.86 -23.94
N ALA A 303 1.39 -15.32 -22.80
CA ALA A 303 0.92 -16.70 -22.60
C ALA A 303 -0.50 -16.94 -23.14
N GLY A 304 -0.84 -18.19 -23.42
CA GLY A 304 -2.07 -18.62 -24.10
C GLY A 304 -3.38 -18.31 -23.36
N PHE A 305 -3.33 -17.95 -22.07
CA PHE A 305 -4.49 -17.44 -21.34
C PHE A 305 -4.70 -15.93 -21.46
N LEU A 306 -3.85 -15.27 -22.26
CA LEU A 306 -3.99 -13.87 -22.65
C LEU A 306 -4.39 -13.77 -24.13
N ILE A 307 -5.11 -12.71 -24.45
CA ILE A 307 -5.48 -12.33 -25.81
C ILE A 307 -4.86 -10.96 -26.05
N ARG A 308 -4.12 -10.82 -27.15
CA ARG A 308 -3.54 -9.56 -27.60
C ARG A 308 -4.48 -8.87 -28.57
N ALA A 309 -4.78 -7.60 -28.32
CA ALA A 309 -5.36 -6.69 -29.31
C ALA A 309 -4.29 -5.66 -29.70
N ARG A 310 -3.88 -5.66 -30.96
CA ARG A 310 -2.95 -4.68 -31.53
C ARG A 310 -3.71 -3.49 -32.08
N ILE A 311 -3.50 -2.30 -31.51
CA ILE A 311 -4.25 -1.10 -31.85
C ILE A 311 -3.68 -0.47 -33.14
N LYS A 312 -4.57 -0.12 -34.09
CA LYS A 312 -4.20 0.57 -35.34
C LYS A 312 -3.59 1.94 -35.08
N ASP A 313 -2.66 2.36 -35.96
CA ASP A 313 -1.90 3.61 -35.83
C ASP A 313 -2.74 4.88 -35.71
N LYS A 314 -3.92 4.88 -36.28
CA LYS A 314 -4.86 6.02 -36.25
C LYS A 314 -5.61 6.20 -34.93
N PHE A 315 -5.35 5.33 -33.92
CA PHE A 315 -5.97 5.39 -32.61
C PHE A 315 -4.92 5.43 -31.50
N ASP A 316 -5.24 6.06 -30.39
CA ASP A 316 -4.34 6.11 -29.22
C ASP A 316 -4.54 4.88 -28.33
N SER A 317 -3.51 4.04 -28.20
CA SER A 317 -3.59 2.80 -27.42
C SER A 317 -3.74 3.04 -25.94
N LYS A 318 -3.22 4.17 -25.41
CA LYS A 318 -3.37 4.54 -24.00
C LYS A 318 -4.82 4.90 -23.70
N PHE A 319 -5.48 5.64 -24.59
CA PHE A 319 -6.90 5.94 -24.47
C PHE A 319 -7.75 4.65 -24.51
N ILE A 320 -7.47 3.75 -25.48
CA ILE A 320 -8.18 2.46 -25.58
C ILE A 320 -7.96 1.62 -24.31
N PHE A 321 -6.73 1.59 -23.80
CA PHE A 321 -6.42 0.90 -22.54
C PHE A 321 -7.21 1.48 -21.35
N GLN A 322 -7.25 2.80 -21.18
CA GLN A 322 -8.02 3.42 -20.10
C GLN A 322 -9.52 3.10 -20.20
N ASN A 323 -10.07 2.99 -21.43
CA ASN A 323 -11.44 2.56 -21.63
C ASN A 323 -11.71 1.16 -21.05
N THR A 324 -10.70 0.26 -21.09
CA THR A 324 -10.79 -1.09 -20.48
C THR A 324 -10.76 -1.08 -18.94
N LEU A 325 -10.51 0.05 -18.31
CA LEU A 325 -10.51 0.21 -16.86
C LEU A 325 -11.81 0.84 -16.33
N THR A 326 -12.76 1.17 -17.23
CA THR A 326 -14.05 1.77 -16.87
C THR A 326 -15.04 0.73 -16.32
N ASP A 327 -16.03 1.20 -15.57
CA ASP A 327 -17.14 0.34 -15.11
C ASP A 327 -17.93 -0.27 -16.27
N ARG A 328 -18.03 0.45 -17.38
CA ARG A 328 -18.68 -0.04 -18.61
C ARG A 328 -18.02 -1.31 -19.14
N PHE A 329 -16.69 -1.33 -19.23
CA PHE A 329 -15.97 -2.53 -19.64
C PHE A 329 -16.09 -3.64 -18.61
N THR A 330 -16.00 -3.32 -17.33
CA THR A 330 -16.17 -4.27 -16.23
C THR A 330 -17.54 -4.96 -16.30
N GLN A 331 -18.62 -4.20 -16.51
CA GLN A 331 -19.98 -4.75 -16.69
C GLN A 331 -20.09 -5.59 -17.96
N TYR A 332 -19.50 -5.16 -19.07
CA TYR A 332 -19.46 -5.95 -20.30
C TYR A 332 -18.81 -7.32 -20.07
N VAL A 333 -17.62 -7.35 -19.46
CA VAL A 333 -16.92 -8.59 -19.12
C VAL A 333 -17.74 -9.45 -18.18
N LYS A 334 -18.34 -8.87 -17.14
CA LYS A 334 -19.18 -9.59 -16.17
C LYS A 334 -20.34 -10.31 -16.84
N VAL A 335 -21.03 -9.66 -17.78
CA VAL A 335 -22.16 -10.26 -18.52
C VAL A 335 -21.65 -11.30 -19.53
N THR A 336 -20.62 -10.97 -20.30
CA THR A 336 -20.13 -11.83 -21.39
C THR A 336 -19.41 -13.07 -20.90
N SER A 337 -18.77 -13.00 -19.73
CA SER A 337 -18.02 -14.12 -19.15
C SER A 337 -18.86 -15.19 -18.48
N GLN A 338 -20.18 -14.97 -18.31
CA GLN A 338 -21.06 -15.93 -17.66
C GLN A 338 -21.13 -17.24 -18.47
N ARG A 339 -20.64 -18.32 -17.88
CA ARG A 339 -20.63 -19.69 -18.42
C ARG A 339 -21.12 -20.66 -17.36
N SER A 340 -21.56 -21.83 -17.77
CA SER A 340 -21.95 -22.93 -16.85
C SER A 340 -20.78 -23.52 -16.05
N GLY A 341 -19.54 -23.22 -16.46
CA GLY A 341 -18.31 -23.62 -15.79
C GLY A 341 -17.45 -22.40 -15.42
N GLN A 342 -16.15 -22.46 -15.76
CA GLN A 342 -15.23 -21.36 -15.47
C GLN A 342 -15.55 -20.10 -16.30
N PRO A 343 -15.61 -18.91 -15.67
CA PRO A 343 -15.79 -17.64 -16.41
C PRO A 343 -14.74 -17.47 -17.51
N GLY A 344 -15.18 -16.96 -18.66
CA GLY A 344 -14.28 -16.74 -19.78
C GLY A 344 -14.83 -15.83 -20.86
N VAL A 345 -13.94 -15.09 -21.52
CA VAL A 345 -14.23 -14.23 -22.68
C VAL A 345 -13.21 -14.56 -23.77
N ASN A 346 -13.68 -14.90 -24.96
CA ASN A 346 -12.81 -15.21 -26.11
C ASN A 346 -12.50 -13.94 -26.93
N GLY A 347 -11.54 -14.07 -27.90
CA GLY A 347 -11.09 -12.94 -28.73
C GLY A 347 -12.21 -12.31 -29.55
N LYS A 348 -13.16 -13.10 -30.06
CA LYS A 348 -14.31 -12.58 -30.81
C LYS A 348 -15.23 -11.77 -29.91
N GLU A 349 -15.49 -12.27 -28.70
CA GLU A 349 -16.32 -11.56 -27.71
C GLU A 349 -15.64 -10.27 -27.25
N TYR A 350 -14.33 -10.24 -26.96
CA TYR A 350 -13.62 -8.99 -26.70
C TYR A 350 -13.74 -8.02 -27.88
N GLY A 351 -13.62 -8.51 -29.13
CA GLY A 351 -13.77 -7.70 -30.33
C GLY A 351 -15.14 -7.04 -30.48
N GLU A 352 -16.21 -7.61 -29.92
CA GLU A 352 -17.55 -7.04 -29.95
C GLU A 352 -17.82 -5.98 -28.84
N TYR A 353 -16.84 -5.75 -27.93
CA TYR A 353 -16.97 -4.68 -26.93
C TYR A 353 -17.13 -3.32 -27.61
N GLU A 354 -18.19 -2.60 -27.24
CA GLU A 354 -18.54 -1.28 -27.78
C GLU A 354 -17.93 -0.18 -26.92
N LEU A 355 -17.14 0.69 -27.54
CA LEU A 355 -16.54 1.86 -26.92
C LEU A 355 -16.89 3.12 -27.71
N TYR A 356 -16.69 4.29 -27.11
CA TYR A 356 -16.86 5.57 -27.75
C TYR A 356 -15.54 6.23 -28.02
N LEU A 357 -15.35 6.79 -29.20
CA LEU A 357 -14.11 7.42 -29.67
C LEU A 357 -14.34 8.91 -29.94
N PRO A 358 -13.59 9.79 -29.30
CA PRO A 358 -13.44 11.17 -29.76
C PRO A 358 -12.47 11.24 -30.94
N LYS A 359 -12.21 12.46 -31.43
CA LYS A 359 -11.14 12.73 -32.39
C LYS A 359 -9.79 12.29 -31.82
N TYR A 360 -8.85 11.97 -32.70
CA TYR A 360 -7.54 11.42 -32.32
C TYR A 360 -6.77 12.30 -31.33
N GLU A 361 -6.81 13.62 -31.52
CA GLU A 361 -6.15 14.58 -30.64
C GLU A 361 -6.69 14.52 -29.21
N GLU A 362 -8.00 14.32 -29.06
CA GLU A 362 -8.64 14.16 -27.76
C GLU A 362 -8.30 12.79 -27.13
N GLN A 363 -8.24 11.72 -27.94
CA GLN A 363 -7.74 10.41 -27.47
C GLN A 363 -6.34 10.54 -26.87
N GLN A 364 -5.42 11.22 -27.58
CA GLN A 364 -4.05 11.45 -27.11
C GLN A 364 -4.01 12.28 -25.82
N ALA A 365 -4.83 13.33 -25.73
CA ALA A 365 -4.89 14.18 -24.55
C ALA A 365 -5.38 13.39 -23.32
N ILE A 366 -6.47 12.61 -23.47
CA ILE A 366 -6.99 11.75 -22.39
C ILE A 366 -6.00 10.64 -22.04
N GLY A 367 -5.44 9.95 -23.02
CA GLY A 367 -4.43 8.90 -22.81
C GLY A 367 -3.19 9.42 -22.08
N THR A 368 -2.74 10.64 -22.42
CA THR A 368 -1.63 11.31 -21.75
C THR A 368 -1.98 11.71 -20.32
N TYR A 369 -3.17 12.28 -20.11
CA TYR A 369 -3.66 12.65 -18.77
C TYR A 369 -3.62 11.47 -17.80
N PHE A 370 -4.21 10.34 -18.18
CA PHE A 370 -4.21 9.15 -17.34
C PHE A 370 -2.81 8.52 -17.18
N SER A 371 -1.99 8.54 -18.23
CA SER A 371 -0.60 8.05 -18.14
C SER A 371 0.22 8.87 -17.14
N ASN A 372 0.04 10.20 -17.12
CA ASN A 372 0.71 11.07 -16.14
C ASN A 372 0.22 10.78 -14.72
N LEU A 373 -1.07 10.56 -14.54
CA LEU A 373 -1.66 10.21 -13.25
C LEU A 373 -1.17 8.84 -12.75
N ASP A 374 -1.08 7.84 -13.64
CA ASP A 374 -0.51 6.53 -13.33
C ASP A 374 0.97 6.61 -12.93
N ASN A 375 1.76 7.41 -13.65
CA ASN A 375 3.16 7.63 -13.29
C ASN A 375 3.32 8.31 -11.93
N LEU A 376 2.43 9.25 -11.61
CA LEU A 376 2.44 9.93 -10.30
C LEU A 376 2.08 8.95 -9.17
N ILE A 377 1.02 8.16 -9.32
CA ILE A 377 0.60 7.10 -8.38
C ILE A 377 1.76 6.14 -8.11
N ASN A 378 2.40 5.63 -9.17
CA ASN A 378 3.54 4.71 -9.04
C ASN A 378 4.73 5.36 -8.33
N SER A 379 5.06 6.62 -8.65
CA SER A 379 6.13 7.36 -7.97
C SER A 379 5.89 7.49 -6.46
N TYR A 380 4.63 7.73 -6.04
CA TYR A 380 4.29 7.75 -4.62
C TYR A 380 4.41 6.37 -3.97
N GLN A 381 3.97 5.30 -4.63
CA GLN A 381 4.11 3.92 -4.14
C GLN A 381 5.57 3.53 -3.94
N GLU A 382 6.44 3.84 -4.90
CA GLU A 382 7.88 3.58 -4.82
C GLU A 382 8.53 4.37 -3.67
N LYS A 383 8.21 5.65 -3.53
CA LYS A 383 8.73 6.50 -2.44
C LYS A 383 8.30 6.01 -1.07
N ILE A 384 7.02 5.60 -0.91
CA ILE A 384 6.52 5.00 0.33
C ILE A 384 7.33 3.75 0.67
N SER A 385 7.50 2.84 -0.28
CA SER A 385 8.28 1.61 -0.08
C SER A 385 9.73 1.90 0.32
N GLN A 386 10.40 2.83 -0.36
CA GLN A 386 11.78 3.23 -0.05
C GLN A 386 11.90 3.84 1.36
N LEU A 387 10.96 4.71 1.76
CA LEU A 387 10.95 5.32 3.08
C LEU A 387 10.65 4.31 4.19
N GLU A 388 9.77 3.34 3.97
CA GLU A 388 9.49 2.27 4.92
C GLU A 388 10.72 1.38 5.15
N ILE A 389 11.44 1.02 4.07
CA ILE A 389 12.71 0.28 4.14
C ILE A 389 13.77 1.10 4.89
N LEU A 390 13.92 2.38 4.54
CA LEU A 390 14.85 3.29 5.20
C LEU A 390 14.56 3.42 6.70
N LYS A 391 13.29 3.69 7.06
CA LYS A 391 12.87 3.78 8.46
C LYS A 391 13.18 2.52 9.24
N LYS A 392 12.85 1.35 8.65
CA LYS A 392 13.14 0.05 9.27
C LYS A 392 14.64 -0.14 9.53
N LYS A 393 15.48 0.20 8.55
CA LYS A 393 16.94 0.11 8.68
C LYS A 393 17.47 1.06 9.74
N LEU A 394 17.05 2.32 9.73
CA LEU A 394 17.45 3.30 10.74
C LEU A 394 17.03 2.88 12.15
N LEU A 395 15.84 2.30 12.34
CA LEU A 395 15.42 1.75 13.63
C LEU A 395 16.32 0.60 14.10
N GLN A 396 16.89 -0.19 13.19
CA GLN A 396 17.85 -1.25 13.54
C GLN A 396 19.21 -0.70 13.91
N ASP A 397 19.70 0.30 13.20
CA ASP A 397 21.09 0.73 13.23
C ASP A 397 21.32 1.93 14.16
N MET A 398 20.31 2.74 14.46
CA MET A 398 20.39 3.93 15.34
C MET A 398 20.02 3.67 16.81
N PHE A 399 19.60 2.45 17.16
CA PHE A 399 19.35 2.03 18.54
C PHE A 399 20.20 0.81 18.90
N ILE A 400 20.56 0.69 20.17
CA ILE A 400 21.38 -0.41 20.69
C ILE A 400 20.52 -1.57 21.16
#